data_ba8f58b8b10732fcd28db68b1bd515a7
#
_entry.id   ba8f58b8b10732fcd28db68b1bd515a7
#
_cell.length_a   1.000
_cell.length_b   1.000
_cell.length_c   1.000
_cell.angle_alpha   90.00
_cell.angle_beta   90.00
_cell.angle_gamma   90.00
#
_symmetry.space_group_name_H-M   'P 1'
#
loop_
_entity.id
_entity.type
_entity.pdbx_description
1 polymer ?
#
loop_
_entity_poly.entity_id
_entity_poly.type
_entity_poly.pdbx_seq_one_letter_code
_entity_poly.pdbx_strand_id
1 'polypeptide(L)'
;MNKIAILLAASLSLLLASCGQGDILYADKAVVNLSPVADHPSAGYMNLHGGPVDVALVGITSDDVLRMEMHETTENDGMASMNKLKEIPVPAGKTVKLEPGGKHLMIWGVGAGSKKRGLLKMTLIFSNDDRIEIDAVIKNPGEAAPAAE
;
A
#
# COMPACT_ATOMS: atom_id res chain seq x y z
N MET A 1 -52.25 -5.77 35.42
CA MET A 1 -51.25 -4.71 35.37
C MET A 1 -49.90 -5.32 34.96
N ASN A 2 -49.32 -4.83 33.89
CA ASN A 2 -47.89 -4.88 33.54
C ASN A 2 -47.31 -6.05 32.73
N LYS A 3 -48.08 -6.76 31.95
CA LYS A 3 -47.51 -7.64 30.91
C LYS A 3 -47.23 -6.90 29.57
N ILE A 4 -47.81 -5.74 29.36
CA ILE A 4 -47.67 -4.92 28.12
C ILE A 4 -46.41 -4.03 28.18
N ALA A 5 -45.99 -3.61 29.37
CA ALA A 5 -44.79 -2.74 29.52
C ALA A 5 -43.45 -3.47 29.30
N ILE A 6 -43.42 -4.79 29.44
CA ILE A 6 -42.19 -5.61 29.24
C ILE A 6 -41.94 -5.89 27.77
N LEU A 7 -42.96 -5.90 26.92
CA LEU A 7 -42.84 -6.15 25.48
C LEU A 7 -42.36 -4.92 24.71
N LEU A 8 -42.53 -3.69 25.22
CA LEU A 8 -42.03 -2.48 24.58
C LEU A 8 -40.55 -2.20 24.86
N ALA A 9 -39.99 -2.74 25.94
CA ALA A 9 -38.58 -2.57 26.27
C ALA A 9 -37.65 -3.50 25.48
N ALA A 10 -38.17 -4.63 24.97
CA ALA A 10 -37.39 -5.59 24.20
C ALA A 10 -37.19 -5.20 22.72
N SER A 11 -38.03 -4.31 22.18
CA SER A 11 -37.96 -3.91 20.77
C SER A 11 -37.01 -2.72 20.50
N LEU A 12 -36.52 -2.04 21.53
CA LEU A 12 -35.61 -0.89 21.37
C LEU A 12 -34.13 -1.30 21.38
N SER A 13 -33.83 -2.53 21.75
CA SER A 13 -32.44 -3.00 21.87
C SER A 13 -31.81 -3.50 20.54
N LEU A 14 -32.56 -3.56 19.45
CA LEU A 14 -32.07 -4.08 18.16
C LEU A 14 -31.55 -3.03 17.19
N LEU A 15 -31.51 -1.74 17.56
CA LEU A 15 -31.08 -0.68 16.66
C LEU A 15 -29.65 -0.18 16.89
N LEU A 16 -28.85 -0.86 17.74
CA LEU A 16 -27.48 -0.46 18.06
C LEU A 16 -26.42 -1.32 17.38
N ALA A 17 -26.77 -2.09 16.38
CA ALA A 17 -25.81 -2.89 15.63
C ALA A 17 -25.71 -2.41 14.20
N SER A 18 -24.88 -1.45 13.92
CA SER A 18 -24.07 -1.32 12.69
C SER A 18 -23.44 0.06 12.58
N CYS A 19 -22.51 0.40 13.45
CA CYS A 19 -21.38 1.20 13.01
C CYS A 19 -20.36 0.22 12.44
N GLY A 20 -20.63 -0.33 11.27
CA GLY A 20 -19.61 -0.92 10.44
C GLY A 20 -18.67 0.19 10.06
N GLN A 21 -17.47 0.23 10.65
CA GLN A 21 -16.38 1.04 10.17
C GLN A 21 -16.15 0.57 8.75
N GLY A 22 -16.60 1.35 7.76
CA GLY A 22 -16.39 1.01 6.35
C GLY A 22 -14.90 0.87 6.10
N ASP A 23 -14.53 -0.10 5.29
CA ASP A 23 -13.15 -0.28 4.86
C ASP A 23 -12.61 1.05 4.32
N ILE A 24 -11.40 1.43 4.75
CA ILE A 24 -10.75 2.67 4.32
C ILE A 24 -9.65 2.30 3.34
N LEU A 25 -9.56 3.04 2.24
CA LEU A 25 -8.43 2.92 1.31
C LEU A 25 -7.19 3.52 1.97
N TYR A 26 -6.17 2.69 2.23
CA TYR A 26 -4.90 3.14 2.81
C TYR A 26 -3.73 2.24 2.40
N ALA A 27 -2.51 2.68 2.68
CA ALA A 27 -1.31 1.89 2.51
C ALA A 27 -0.50 1.88 3.81
N ASP A 28 0.18 0.77 4.09
CA ASP A 28 1.06 0.62 5.23
C ASP A 28 2.34 -0.17 4.88
N LYS A 29 3.23 -0.28 5.86
CA LYS A 29 4.50 -1.03 5.77
C LYS A 29 5.35 -0.63 4.56
N ALA A 30 5.26 0.64 4.16
CA ALA A 30 6.02 1.14 3.02
C ALA A 30 7.52 1.18 3.33
N VAL A 31 8.32 0.55 2.47
CA VAL A 31 9.76 0.47 2.59
C VAL A 31 10.43 0.63 1.22
N VAL A 32 11.55 1.30 1.18
CA VAL A 32 12.42 1.44 0.01
C VAL A 32 13.79 0.85 0.33
N ASN A 33 14.14 -0.25 -0.31
CA ASN A 33 15.46 -0.85 -0.22
C ASN A 33 16.37 -0.21 -1.27
N LEU A 34 17.35 0.58 -0.83
CA LEU A 34 18.28 1.23 -1.73
C LEU A 34 19.13 0.22 -2.49
N SER A 35 19.34 0.50 -3.78
CA SER A 35 20.29 -0.28 -4.57
C SER A 35 21.72 -0.07 -4.04
N PRO A 36 22.54 -1.14 -3.90
CA PRO A 36 23.96 -1.02 -3.58
C PRO A 36 24.79 -0.52 -4.77
N VAL A 37 24.22 -0.56 -5.97
CA VAL A 37 24.87 -0.16 -7.22
C VAL A 37 24.35 1.20 -7.64
N ALA A 38 25.26 2.13 -7.90
CA ALA A 38 24.91 3.45 -8.42
C ALA A 38 24.14 3.31 -9.75
N ASP A 39 23.19 4.21 -9.98
CA ASP A 39 22.35 4.27 -11.18
C ASP A 39 21.39 3.08 -11.40
N HIS A 40 21.43 2.06 -10.54
CA HIS A 40 20.44 1.01 -10.52
C HIS A 40 19.21 1.42 -9.68
N PRO A 41 18.00 0.97 -10.05
CA PRO A 41 16.81 1.29 -9.30
C PRO A 41 16.81 0.64 -7.91
N SER A 42 16.30 1.36 -6.95
CA SER A 42 15.91 0.86 -5.63
C SER A 42 14.56 0.16 -5.73
N ALA A 43 14.28 -0.77 -4.83
CA ALA A 43 13.03 -1.51 -4.80
C ALA A 43 12.11 -0.98 -3.70
N GLY A 44 10.84 -0.69 -4.04
CA GLY A 44 9.82 -0.24 -3.09
C GLY A 44 8.75 -1.30 -2.87
N TYR A 45 8.35 -1.49 -1.62
CA TYR A 45 7.35 -2.46 -1.19
C TYR A 45 6.37 -1.82 -0.22
N MET A 46 5.12 -2.30 -0.20
CA MET A 46 4.08 -1.84 0.72
C MET A 46 2.87 -2.77 0.68
N ASN A 47 1.95 -2.62 1.60
CA ASN A 47 0.61 -3.18 1.50
C ASN A 47 -0.36 -2.08 1.08
N LEU A 48 -1.27 -2.40 0.15
CA LEU A 48 -2.40 -1.56 -0.25
C LEU A 48 -3.67 -2.21 0.29
N HIS A 49 -4.45 -1.49 1.08
CA HIS A 49 -5.70 -1.96 1.66
C HIS A 49 -6.86 -1.29 0.96
N GLY A 50 -7.71 -2.10 0.32
CA GLY A 50 -8.87 -1.62 -0.44
C GLY A 50 -9.93 -1.01 0.47
N GLY A 51 -10.49 0.10 0.02
CA GLY A 51 -11.61 0.77 0.66
C GLY A 51 -12.97 0.12 0.33
N PRO A 52 -14.06 0.90 0.36
CA PRO A 52 -15.42 0.36 0.17
C PRO A 52 -15.74 -0.03 -1.28
N VAL A 53 -14.93 0.40 -2.23
CA VAL A 53 -15.11 0.13 -3.67
C VAL A 53 -13.81 -0.34 -4.30
N ASP A 54 -13.93 -1.08 -5.41
CA ASP A 54 -12.79 -1.48 -6.21
C ASP A 54 -12.12 -0.25 -6.82
N VAL A 55 -10.79 -0.16 -6.67
CA VAL A 55 -9.95 0.87 -7.31
C VAL A 55 -8.71 0.23 -7.90
N ALA A 56 -7.93 0.99 -8.65
CA ALA A 56 -6.60 0.59 -9.07
C ALA A 56 -5.60 1.69 -8.71
N LEU A 57 -4.39 1.31 -8.28
CA LEU A 57 -3.26 2.22 -8.18
C LEU A 57 -2.77 2.47 -9.61
N VAL A 58 -2.92 3.70 -10.11
CA VAL A 58 -2.60 4.09 -11.49
C VAL A 58 -1.34 4.93 -11.60
N GLY A 59 -0.84 5.43 -10.48
CA GLY A 59 0.39 6.23 -10.47
C GLY A 59 0.97 6.39 -9.08
N ILE A 60 2.26 6.66 -9.06
CA ILE A 60 3.00 7.00 -7.83
C ILE A 60 3.98 8.12 -8.17
N THR A 61 4.02 9.15 -7.34
CA THR A 61 4.92 10.28 -7.50
C THR A 61 5.67 10.60 -6.21
N SER A 62 6.81 11.24 -6.37
CA SER A 62 7.60 11.82 -5.27
C SER A 62 8.46 12.95 -5.84
N ASP A 63 8.60 14.03 -5.09
CA ASP A 63 9.43 15.17 -5.48
C ASP A 63 10.94 14.89 -5.29
N ASP A 64 11.28 13.82 -4.58
CA ASP A 64 12.66 13.50 -4.18
C ASP A 64 13.20 12.24 -4.87
N VAL A 65 12.70 11.94 -6.08
CA VAL A 65 13.20 10.87 -6.95
C VAL A 65 13.22 11.31 -8.42
N LEU A 66 14.03 10.68 -9.24
CA LEU A 66 14.05 10.96 -10.68
C LEU A 66 12.88 10.27 -11.41
N ARG A 67 12.54 9.04 -11.02
CA ARG A 67 11.51 8.22 -11.67
C ARG A 67 11.04 7.09 -10.78
N MET A 68 9.76 6.76 -10.90
CA MET A 68 9.14 5.58 -10.27
C MET A 68 8.31 4.82 -11.30
N GLU A 69 8.34 3.49 -11.20
CA GLU A 69 7.54 2.60 -12.05
C GLU A 69 7.00 1.43 -11.23
N MET A 70 5.81 0.96 -11.59
CA MET A 70 5.22 -0.28 -11.04
C MET A 70 5.64 -1.46 -11.91
N HIS A 71 6.13 -2.51 -11.30
CA HIS A 71 6.56 -3.74 -11.97
C HIS A 71 6.00 -4.97 -11.28
N GLU A 72 6.00 -6.09 -12.01
CA GLU A 72 5.70 -7.41 -11.47
C GLU A 72 6.74 -8.40 -11.98
N THR A 73 7.30 -9.16 -11.05
CA THR A 73 8.11 -10.33 -11.37
C THR A 73 7.19 -11.53 -11.50
N THR A 74 7.30 -12.26 -12.61
CA THR A 74 6.64 -13.54 -12.83
C THR A 74 7.68 -14.60 -13.11
N GLU A 75 7.46 -15.81 -12.62
CA GLU A 75 8.32 -16.94 -12.89
C GLU A 75 7.56 -17.95 -13.76
N ASN A 76 8.11 -18.26 -14.94
CA ASN A 76 7.58 -19.26 -15.85
C ASN A 76 8.72 -20.21 -16.24
N ASP A 77 8.51 -21.51 -16.03
CA ASP A 77 9.46 -22.57 -16.36
C ASP A 77 10.88 -22.33 -15.80
N GLY A 78 10.97 -21.79 -14.56
CA GLY A 78 12.24 -21.50 -13.89
C GLY A 78 12.95 -20.24 -14.41
N MET A 79 12.32 -19.45 -15.29
CA MET A 79 12.83 -18.17 -15.74
C MET A 79 12.02 -17.04 -15.13
N ALA A 80 12.69 -16.12 -14.43
CA ALA A 80 12.09 -14.90 -13.91
C ALA A 80 11.98 -13.85 -15.03
N SER A 81 10.81 -13.27 -15.17
CA SER A 81 10.53 -12.16 -16.08
C SER A 81 9.99 -10.98 -15.30
N MET A 82 10.42 -9.77 -15.61
CA MET A 82 9.97 -8.54 -14.99
C MET A 82 9.21 -7.68 -15.99
N ASN A 83 7.96 -7.39 -15.69
CA ASN A 83 7.06 -6.66 -16.58
C ASN A 83 6.61 -5.36 -15.92
N LYS A 84 6.62 -4.27 -16.69
CA LYS A 84 6.06 -2.99 -16.25
C LYS A 84 4.54 -3.07 -16.22
N LEU A 85 3.95 -2.62 -15.12
CA LEU A 85 2.51 -2.53 -14.93
C LEU A 85 2.02 -1.10 -15.21
N LYS A 86 0.86 -0.98 -15.85
CA LYS A 86 0.17 0.30 -16.01
C LYS A 86 -0.64 0.66 -14.77
N GLU A 87 -1.16 -0.36 -14.08
CA GLU A 87 -1.98 -0.22 -12.89
C GLU A 87 -1.87 -1.47 -12.02
N ILE A 88 -2.22 -1.33 -10.74
CA ILE A 88 -2.33 -2.44 -9.79
C ILE A 88 -3.75 -2.42 -9.23
N PRO A 89 -4.61 -3.41 -9.58
CA PRO A 89 -5.96 -3.52 -9.02
C PRO A 89 -5.93 -3.69 -7.49
N VAL A 90 -6.77 -2.94 -6.80
CA VAL A 90 -6.97 -3.00 -5.35
C VAL A 90 -8.47 -3.22 -5.07
N PRO A 91 -8.93 -4.48 -4.99
CA PRO A 91 -10.34 -4.80 -4.77
C PRO A 91 -10.81 -4.32 -3.39
N ALA A 92 -12.10 -3.99 -3.30
CA ALA A 92 -12.75 -3.53 -2.08
C ALA A 92 -12.52 -4.51 -0.92
N GLY A 93 -12.09 -3.99 0.23
CA GLY A 93 -11.84 -4.77 1.45
C GLY A 93 -10.73 -5.81 1.33
N LYS A 94 -9.89 -5.77 0.28
CA LYS A 94 -8.76 -6.70 0.09
C LYS A 94 -7.43 -6.00 0.29
N THR A 95 -6.44 -6.79 0.71
CA THR A 95 -5.06 -6.34 0.80
C THR A 95 -4.28 -6.84 -0.41
N VAL A 96 -3.66 -5.92 -1.13
CA VAL A 96 -2.72 -6.22 -2.22
C VAL A 96 -1.31 -5.90 -1.73
N LYS A 97 -0.43 -6.90 -1.79
CA LYS A 97 0.95 -6.75 -1.34
C LYS A 97 1.88 -6.46 -2.52
N LEU A 98 2.70 -5.44 -2.35
CA LEU A 98 3.89 -5.24 -3.16
C LEU A 98 5.05 -5.83 -2.37
N GLU A 99 5.65 -6.92 -2.88
CA GLU A 99 6.63 -7.71 -2.17
C GLU A 99 7.70 -8.30 -3.11
N PRO A 100 8.85 -8.71 -2.59
CA PRO A 100 9.89 -9.37 -3.39
C PRO A 100 9.33 -10.60 -4.14
N GLY A 101 9.67 -10.73 -5.42
CA GLY A 101 9.20 -11.82 -6.26
C GLY A 101 7.80 -11.65 -6.83
N GLY A 102 7.11 -10.59 -6.48
CA GLY A 102 5.79 -10.22 -6.98
C GLY A 102 5.75 -8.80 -7.51
N LYS A 103 4.64 -8.10 -7.22
CA LYS A 103 4.49 -6.67 -7.54
C LYS A 103 5.43 -5.84 -6.68
N HIS A 104 6.04 -4.83 -7.28
CA HIS A 104 6.98 -3.93 -6.59
C HIS A 104 7.13 -2.60 -7.34
N LEU A 105 7.79 -1.65 -6.69
CA LEU A 105 8.18 -0.39 -7.30
C LEU A 105 9.65 -0.43 -7.69
N MET A 106 9.97 0.10 -8.84
CA MET A 106 11.33 0.47 -9.23
C MET A 106 11.49 1.98 -9.10
N ILE A 107 12.50 2.41 -8.33
CA ILE A 107 12.70 3.80 -7.93
C ILE A 107 14.12 4.23 -8.29
N TRP A 108 14.25 5.18 -9.22
CA TRP A 108 15.54 5.72 -9.65
C TRP A 108 15.82 7.07 -9.01
N GLY A 109 17.07 7.27 -8.60
CA GLY A 109 17.57 8.57 -8.18
C GLY A 109 16.94 9.11 -6.92
N VAL A 110 16.87 8.28 -5.86
CA VAL A 110 16.42 8.75 -4.53
C VAL A 110 17.35 9.89 -4.05
N GLY A 111 16.76 11.03 -3.72
CA GLY A 111 17.47 12.24 -3.34
C GLY A 111 18.24 12.10 -2.01
N ALA A 112 19.32 12.87 -1.90
CA ALA A 112 20.17 12.87 -0.70
C ALA A 112 19.40 13.31 0.56
N GLY A 113 18.41 14.19 0.41
CA GLY A 113 17.56 14.65 1.50
C GLY A 113 16.76 13.52 2.12
N SER A 114 16.08 12.72 1.31
CA SER A 114 15.33 11.55 1.77
C SER A 114 16.23 10.47 2.35
N LYS A 115 17.38 10.20 1.73
CA LYS A 115 18.38 9.25 2.27
C LYS A 115 18.85 9.67 3.66
N LYS A 116 19.13 10.97 3.87
CA LYS A 116 19.56 11.50 5.16
C LYS A 116 18.46 11.40 6.23
N ARG A 117 17.19 11.63 5.85
CA ARG A 117 16.05 11.51 6.77
C ARG A 117 15.66 10.06 7.05
N GLY A 118 16.06 9.11 6.21
CA GLY A 118 15.62 7.73 6.27
C GLY A 118 14.16 7.50 5.82
N LEU A 119 13.55 8.50 5.19
CA LEU A 119 12.14 8.49 4.75
C LEU A 119 12.01 9.06 3.35
N LEU A 120 11.22 8.41 2.52
CA LEU A 120 10.79 8.89 1.21
C LEU A 120 9.29 9.15 1.22
N LYS A 121 8.91 10.42 1.04
CA LYS A 121 7.51 10.78 0.87
C LYS A 121 7.06 10.42 -0.55
N MET A 122 5.94 9.72 -0.63
CA MET A 122 5.33 9.31 -1.91
C MET A 122 3.85 9.67 -1.91
N THR A 123 3.30 9.98 -3.08
CA THR A 123 1.86 10.15 -3.31
C THR A 123 1.38 9.03 -4.21
N LEU A 124 0.48 8.21 -3.69
CA LEU A 124 -0.22 7.16 -4.41
C LEU A 124 -1.45 7.78 -5.08
N ILE A 125 -1.66 7.49 -6.36
CA ILE A 125 -2.76 8.01 -7.17
C ILE A 125 -3.62 6.84 -7.61
N PHE A 126 -4.91 6.88 -7.27
CA PHE A 126 -5.87 5.81 -7.57
C PHE A 126 -6.81 6.20 -8.72
N SER A 127 -7.44 5.19 -9.33
CA SER A 127 -8.33 5.34 -10.49
C SER A 127 -9.62 6.13 -10.21
N ASN A 128 -9.98 6.33 -8.94
CA ASN A 128 -11.09 7.16 -8.49
C ASN A 128 -10.67 8.59 -8.13
N ASP A 129 -9.47 9.02 -8.54
CA ASP A 129 -8.81 10.30 -8.24
C ASP A 129 -8.38 10.50 -6.77
N ASP A 130 -8.53 9.49 -5.91
CA ASP A 130 -7.99 9.54 -4.55
C ASP A 130 -6.46 9.63 -4.58
N ARG A 131 -5.93 10.44 -3.67
CA ARG A 131 -4.49 10.63 -3.48
C ARG A 131 -4.13 10.38 -2.02
N ILE A 132 -3.20 9.45 -1.80
CA ILE A 132 -2.76 9.10 -0.46
C ILE A 132 -1.27 9.39 -0.34
N GLU A 133 -0.91 10.27 0.59
CA GLU A 133 0.50 10.51 0.94
C GLU A 133 0.95 9.49 1.97
N ILE A 134 2.11 8.91 1.74
CA ILE A 134 2.76 7.97 2.66
C ILE A 134 4.25 8.30 2.79
N ASP A 135 4.82 7.94 3.94
CA ASP A 135 6.25 7.95 4.16
C ASP A 135 6.78 6.50 4.14
N ALA A 136 7.62 6.18 3.17
CA ALA A 136 8.30 4.90 3.11
C ALA A 136 9.63 4.95 3.85
N VAL A 137 9.89 3.97 4.71
CA VAL A 137 11.18 3.84 5.40
C VAL A 137 12.26 3.45 4.40
N ILE A 138 13.32 4.24 4.34
CA ILE A 138 14.50 3.92 3.51
C ILE A 138 15.41 2.98 4.28
N LYS A 139 15.80 1.89 3.62
CA LYS A 139 16.79 0.93 4.12
C LYS A 139 18.04 0.95 3.25
N ASN A 140 19.19 0.96 3.91
CA ASN A 140 20.46 0.86 3.24
C ASN A 140 20.75 -0.60 2.81
N PRO A 141 21.61 -0.81 1.80
CA PRO A 141 22.00 -2.14 1.40
C PRO A 141 22.56 -2.95 2.55
N GLY A 142 22.04 -4.18 2.75
CA GLY A 142 22.44 -5.06 3.84
C GLY A 142 21.72 -4.84 5.18
N GLU A 143 20.84 -3.86 5.27
CA GLU A 143 20.03 -3.63 6.48
C GLU A 143 18.84 -4.59 6.52
N ALA A 144 18.74 -5.38 7.60
CA ALA A 144 17.66 -6.35 7.77
C ALA A 144 16.28 -5.68 7.83
N ALA A 145 15.25 -6.37 7.33
CA ALA A 145 13.88 -5.95 7.55
C ALA A 145 13.60 -5.87 9.06
N PRO A 146 12.89 -4.84 9.57
CA PRO A 146 12.40 -4.91 10.94
C PRO A 146 11.54 -6.16 11.08
N ALA A 147 11.70 -6.87 12.20
CA ALA A 147 10.84 -8.00 12.51
C ALA A 147 9.39 -7.50 12.48
N ALA A 148 8.53 -8.25 11.80
CA ALA A 148 7.09 -7.97 11.82
C ALA A 148 6.60 -8.23 13.25
N GLU A 149 6.24 -7.17 13.97
CA GLU A 149 5.42 -7.26 15.17
C GLU A 149 3.95 -7.29 14.81
#